data_380e214d4ed5c8a51b47dc35a0e3eb58
#
_entry.id   380e214d4ed5c8a51b47dc35a0e3eb58
#
_cell.length_a   1.000
_cell.length_b   1.000
_cell.length_c   1.000
_cell.angle_alpha   90.00
_cell.angle_beta   90.00
_cell.angle_gamma   90.00
#
_symmetry.space_group_name_H-M   'P 1'
#
loop_
_entity.id
_entity.type
_entity.pdbx_description
1 polymer ?
#
loop_
_entity_poly.entity_id
_entity_poly.type
_entity_poly.pdbx_seq_one_letter_code
_entity_poly.pdbx_strand_id
1 'polypeptide(L)'
;MNDKNIKIEVVFIGKPQWEAGWPYLGYDNEKTINYIKKHLNEKFSEIGFNYNDIVTTYNSELIKQIKGDIEKADGVIIFTIGHYGEPGIVQAGIEFIESRKPVILANFIYAGDHTFTKIFSTVKDKNFQIAYLSSQNIEHFDKMFKNMFNLVRLRGKKILVYAKDAIEMNWNVILGLFNPERMQIGKNRPEFLDQVTKMRSNEEFEFYTDTIGLDQAHKWRKDEEHYKKILKSVFDVEMIRGDSEEILKYYNKVDTDKAKEIAQKWIKNATIVEPTEKTILNSAKLYLAFRSILKDKEIDIFAPDCGTFLLCGALPAYPCMAFFELSKEGKYGICESDMDSAISFLFGLYLTGRPGYVSNHTLDMEKNQITYMHCVAPCNLLGSEGPKALYDIVYHGETHFLGASPRVKFPIGKPVTTIKISVFEKKISIRTGKIIDNIVDEKGCVCKMLVESNVENIIKNYDWSTFGWHRVTFIGDWKETFIIGAKILGLEIFEEDQ
;
A
#
# COMPACT_ATOMS: atom_id res chain seq x y z
N MET A 1 11.83 -11.99 1.31
CA MET A 1 10.53 -12.12 2.02
C MET A 1 10.43 -13.55 2.47
N ASN A 2 10.20 -13.82 3.77
CA ASN A 2 10.02 -15.18 4.25
C ASN A 2 8.79 -15.77 3.56
N ASP A 3 8.98 -16.81 2.76
CA ASP A 3 7.91 -17.52 2.07
C ASP A 3 7.09 -18.30 3.11
N LYS A 4 6.00 -17.69 3.57
CA LYS A 4 4.98 -18.40 4.33
C LYS A 4 4.40 -19.44 3.39
N ASN A 5 4.36 -20.68 3.82
CA ASN A 5 3.74 -21.76 3.05
C ASN A 5 2.23 -21.48 2.96
N ILE A 6 1.78 -20.89 1.83
CA ILE A 6 0.40 -20.48 1.61
C ILE A 6 -0.47 -21.71 1.46
N LYS A 7 -1.59 -21.75 2.19
CA LYS A 7 -2.57 -22.84 2.14
C LYS A 7 -3.89 -22.33 1.57
N ILE A 8 -4.31 -22.92 0.47
CA ILE A 8 -5.57 -22.58 -0.22
C ILE A 8 -6.50 -23.79 -0.18
N GLU A 9 -7.70 -23.54 0.30
CA GLU A 9 -8.78 -24.51 0.24
C GLU A 9 -9.49 -24.41 -1.10
N VAL A 10 -9.59 -25.53 -1.83
CA VAL A 10 -10.28 -25.59 -3.12
C VAL A 10 -11.53 -26.46 -2.98
N VAL A 11 -12.67 -25.82 -3.15
CA VAL A 11 -13.99 -26.46 -2.99
C VAL A 11 -14.67 -26.54 -4.36
N PHE A 12 -15.15 -27.71 -4.72
CA PHE A 12 -15.95 -27.94 -5.91
C PHE A 12 -17.43 -28.09 -5.53
N ILE A 13 -18.30 -27.34 -6.18
CA ILE A 13 -19.74 -27.37 -5.93
C ILE A 13 -20.47 -27.72 -7.24
N GLY A 14 -21.31 -28.72 -7.21
CA GLY A 14 -22.04 -29.11 -8.40
C GLY A 14 -22.84 -30.41 -8.24
N LYS A 15 -23.24 -30.99 -9.34
CA LYS A 15 -23.95 -32.30 -9.38
C LYS A 15 -22.96 -33.47 -9.37
N PRO A 16 -23.38 -34.62 -8.83
CA PRO A 16 -22.58 -35.85 -8.97
C PRO A 16 -22.47 -36.26 -10.45
N GLN A 17 -21.44 -36.99 -10.80
CA GLN A 17 -21.13 -37.38 -12.18
C GLN A 17 -22.30 -38.11 -12.88
N TRP A 18 -22.98 -38.99 -12.18
CA TRP A 18 -24.09 -39.75 -12.73
C TRP A 18 -25.35 -38.92 -13.02
N GLU A 19 -25.47 -37.70 -12.50
CA GLU A 19 -26.50 -36.73 -12.79
C GLU A 19 -26.06 -35.66 -13.81
N ALA A 20 -24.82 -35.71 -14.30
CA ALA A 20 -24.25 -34.71 -15.18
C ALA A 20 -24.85 -34.83 -16.60
N GLY A 21 -25.95 -34.10 -16.81
CA GLY A 21 -26.63 -34.02 -18.09
C GLY A 21 -26.56 -32.67 -18.80
N TRP A 22 -25.94 -31.68 -18.17
CA TRP A 22 -25.72 -30.35 -18.69
C TRP A 22 -24.22 -30.03 -18.73
N PRO A 23 -23.69 -29.36 -19.73
CA PRO A 23 -24.33 -28.76 -20.92
C PRO A 23 -24.73 -29.76 -22.00
N TYR A 24 -24.36 -31.02 -21.86
CA TYR A 24 -24.73 -32.13 -22.73
C TYR A 24 -24.68 -33.46 -21.98
N LEU A 25 -25.36 -34.46 -22.46
CA LEU A 25 -25.31 -35.81 -21.91
C LEU A 25 -23.86 -36.33 -21.96
N GLY A 26 -23.38 -36.80 -20.83
CA GLY A 26 -21.99 -37.29 -20.68
C GLY A 26 -20.95 -36.20 -20.40
N TYR A 27 -21.36 -34.99 -19.97
CA TYR A 27 -20.42 -34.02 -19.44
C TYR A 27 -19.65 -34.61 -18.25
N ASP A 28 -18.32 -34.55 -18.33
CA ASP A 28 -17.42 -35.21 -17.40
C ASP A 28 -16.91 -34.22 -16.33
N ASN A 29 -17.56 -34.22 -15.17
CA ASN A 29 -17.20 -33.41 -14.02
C ASN A 29 -15.81 -33.80 -13.50
N GLU A 30 -15.49 -35.11 -13.45
CA GLU A 30 -14.22 -35.60 -12.90
C GLU A 30 -13.05 -35.16 -13.77
N LYS A 31 -13.22 -35.22 -15.09
CA LYS A 31 -12.23 -34.72 -16.04
C LYS A 31 -11.99 -33.23 -15.86
N THR A 32 -13.05 -32.45 -15.65
CA THR A 32 -12.95 -31.01 -15.40
C THR A 32 -12.24 -30.71 -14.09
N ILE A 33 -12.57 -31.40 -13.01
CA ILE A 33 -11.88 -31.30 -11.71
C ILE A 33 -10.39 -31.64 -11.84
N ASN A 34 -10.07 -32.73 -12.50
CA ASN A 34 -8.69 -33.16 -12.71
C ASN A 34 -7.88 -32.15 -13.54
N TYR A 35 -8.52 -31.55 -14.56
CA TYR A 35 -7.92 -30.47 -15.34
C TYR A 35 -7.60 -29.26 -14.48
N ILE A 36 -8.55 -28.82 -13.62
CA ILE A 36 -8.34 -27.69 -12.69
C ILE A 36 -7.22 -28.01 -11.70
N LYS A 37 -7.26 -29.17 -11.06
CA LYS A 37 -6.23 -29.62 -10.10
C LYS A 37 -4.84 -29.63 -10.74
N LYS A 38 -4.73 -30.19 -11.96
CA LYS A 38 -3.49 -30.22 -12.72
C LYS A 38 -2.97 -28.80 -12.99
N HIS A 39 -3.82 -27.91 -13.52
CA HIS A 39 -3.44 -26.52 -13.82
C HIS A 39 -2.93 -25.78 -12.58
N LEU A 40 -3.69 -25.84 -11.47
CA LEU A 40 -3.29 -25.18 -10.22
C LEU A 40 -1.95 -25.68 -9.70
N ASN A 41 -1.75 -26.99 -9.65
CA ASN A 41 -0.52 -27.61 -9.15
C ASN A 41 0.70 -27.34 -10.04
N GLU A 42 0.54 -27.30 -11.37
CA GLU A 42 1.62 -27.03 -12.30
C GLU A 42 1.98 -25.53 -12.37
N LYS A 43 0.97 -24.67 -12.38
CA LYS A 43 1.15 -23.22 -12.56
C LYS A 43 1.59 -22.49 -11.29
N PHE A 44 1.14 -22.98 -10.12
CA PHE A 44 1.33 -22.37 -8.81
C PHE A 44 1.91 -23.39 -7.83
N SER A 45 2.98 -24.07 -8.22
CA SER A 45 3.61 -25.16 -7.46
C SER A 45 4.10 -24.77 -6.06
N GLU A 46 4.28 -23.47 -5.79
CA GLU A 46 4.67 -22.95 -4.49
C GLU A 46 3.49 -22.80 -3.51
N ILE A 47 2.25 -23.04 -3.96
CA ILE A 47 1.04 -22.94 -3.16
C ILE A 47 0.61 -24.32 -2.69
N GLY A 48 0.31 -24.46 -1.41
CA GLY A 48 -0.28 -25.66 -0.84
C GLY A 48 -1.79 -25.70 -1.06
N PHE A 49 -2.25 -26.47 -2.04
CA PHE A 49 -3.68 -26.66 -2.28
C PHE A 49 -4.22 -27.85 -1.51
N ASN A 50 -5.33 -27.66 -0.79
CA ASN A 50 -6.16 -28.72 -0.25
C ASN A 50 -7.44 -28.83 -1.08
N TYR A 51 -7.73 -30.00 -1.61
CA TYR A 51 -8.86 -30.24 -2.49
C TYR A 51 -9.93 -31.07 -1.77
N ASN A 52 -11.11 -30.51 -1.61
CA ASN A 52 -12.25 -31.24 -1.12
C ASN A 52 -12.90 -32.09 -2.23
N ASP A 53 -13.66 -33.10 -1.82
CA ASP A 53 -14.56 -33.79 -2.70
C ASP A 53 -15.68 -32.83 -3.18
N ILE A 54 -16.32 -33.19 -4.30
CA ILE A 54 -17.40 -32.37 -4.83
C ILE A 54 -18.59 -32.32 -3.86
N VAL A 55 -19.03 -31.11 -3.52
CA VAL A 55 -20.22 -30.86 -2.72
C VAL A 55 -21.45 -30.97 -3.66
N THR A 56 -22.16 -32.08 -3.59
CA THR A 56 -23.32 -32.38 -4.48
C THR A 56 -24.67 -32.19 -3.81
N THR A 57 -24.70 -32.20 -2.47
CA THR A 57 -25.89 -32.02 -1.63
C THR A 57 -25.54 -31.23 -0.39
N TYR A 58 -26.55 -30.65 0.28
CA TYR A 58 -26.35 -30.05 1.57
C TYR A 58 -26.25 -31.14 2.65
N ASN A 59 -25.03 -31.40 3.09
CA ASN A 59 -24.74 -32.28 4.21
C ASN A 59 -24.07 -31.45 5.33
N SER A 60 -24.72 -31.31 6.47
CA SER A 60 -24.27 -30.44 7.56
C SER A 60 -22.91 -30.87 8.14
N GLU A 61 -22.62 -32.17 8.19
CA GLU A 61 -21.32 -32.68 8.69
C GLU A 61 -20.20 -32.38 7.73
N LEU A 62 -20.40 -32.64 6.43
CA LEU A 62 -19.43 -32.32 5.38
C LEU A 62 -19.17 -30.81 5.32
N ILE A 63 -20.22 -30.00 5.36
CA ILE A 63 -20.11 -28.52 5.34
C ILE A 63 -19.34 -28.02 6.57
N LYS A 64 -19.62 -28.58 7.76
CA LYS A 64 -18.88 -28.24 8.97
C LYS A 64 -17.40 -28.64 8.88
N GLN A 65 -17.09 -29.79 8.31
CA GLN A 65 -15.72 -30.24 8.05
C GLN A 65 -15.00 -29.26 7.12
N ILE A 66 -15.58 -28.93 5.95
CA ILE A 66 -14.98 -27.99 4.98
C ILE A 66 -14.79 -26.62 5.61
N LYS A 67 -15.78 -26.10 6.37
CA LYS A 67 -15.60 -24.84 7.12
C LYS A 67 -14.43 -24.90 8.10
N GLY A 68 -14.24 -26.01 8.79
CA GLY A 68 -13.08 -26.21 9.68
C GLY A 68 -11.75 -26.22 8.93
N ASP A 69 -11.71 -26.69 7.68
CA ASP A 69 -10.52 -26.65 6.83
C ASP A 69 -10.29 -25.25 6.26
N ILE A 70 -11.35 -24.55 5.86
CA ILE A 70 -11.32 -23.13 5.46
C ILE A 70 -10.77 -22.24 6.59
N GLU A 71 -11.14 -22.47 7.84
CA GLU A 71 -10.61 -21.71 8.98
C GLU A 71 -9.09 -21.81 9.10
N LYS A 72 -8.50 -22.94 8.72
CA LYS A 72 -7.06 -23.18 8.75
C LYS A 72 -6.33 -22.69 7.49
N ALA A 73 -7.08 -22.43 6.41
CA ALA A 73 -6.55 -21.95 5.14
C ALA A 73 -6.30 -20.44 5.17
N ASP A 74 -5.47 -19.96 4.24
CA ASP A 74 -5.22 -18.55 4.04
C ASP A 74 -6.22 -17.90 3.07
N GLY A 75 -6.81 -18.69 2.17
CA GLY A 75 -7.83 -18.28 1.20
C GLY A 75 -8.62 -19.47 0.66
N VAL A 76 -9.70 -19.19 -0.06
CA VAL A 76 -10.62 -20.21 -0.60
C VAL A 76 -10.86 -19.98 -2.08
N ILE A 77 -10.82 -21.04 -2.88
CA ILE A 77 -11.29 -21.03 -4.27
C ILE A 77 -12.50 -21.96 -4.36
N ILE A 78 -13.64 -21.42 -4.76
CA ILE A 78 -14.88 -22.16 -4.98
C ILE A 78 -15.10 -22.27 -6.48
N PHE A 79 -15.05 -23.50 -7.02
CA PHE A 79 -15.43 -23.79 -8.39
C PHE A 79 -16.86 -24.32 -8.45
N THR A 80 -17.72 -23.63 -9.20
CA THR A 80 -19.03 -24.16 -9.53
C THR A 80 -18.92 -25.02 -10.77
N ILE A 81 -19.21 -26.32 -10.60
CA ILE A 81 -19.21 -27.35 -11.64
C ILE A 81 -20.50 -28.14 -11.57
N GLY A 82 -21.08 -28.42 -12.71
CA GLY A 82 -22.39 -29.08 -12.78
C GLY A 82 -23.58 -28.10 -12.66
N HIS A 83 -24.54 -28.33 -13.49
CA HIS A 83 -25.71 -27.46 -13.65
C HIS A 83 -26.84 -27.83 -12.69
N TYR A 84 -27.74 -26.89 -12.39
CA TYR A 84 -28.84 -27.03 -11.44
C TYR A 84 -28.41 -27.40 -10.01
N GLY A 85 -27.77 -26.46 -9.34
CA GLY A 85 -27.56 -26.59 -7.90
C GLY A 85 -28.89 -26.65 -7.16
N GLU A 86 -29.09 -27.70 -6.38
CA GLU A 86 -30.17 -27.73 -5.40
C GLU A 86 -30.06 -26.54 -4.46
N PRO A 87 -31.18 -26.03 -3.90
CA PRO A 87 -31.11 -24.89 -2.98
C PRO A 87 -30.05 -25.07 -1.85
N GLY A 88 -29.88 -26.29 -1.35
CA GLY A 88 -28.90 -26.61 -0.33
C GLY A 88 -27.45 -26.45 -0.78
N ILE A 89 -27.13 -26.69 -2.06
CA ILE A 89 -25.77 -26.50 -2.60
C ILE A 89 -25.42 -25.01 -2.68
N VAL A 90 -26.40 -24.20 -3.09
CA VAL A 90 -26.24 -22.73 -3.09
C VAL A 90 -25.99 -22.21 -1.68
N GLN A 91 -26.74 -22.72 -0.69
CA GLN A 91 -26.57 -22.38 0.70
C GLN A 91 -25.16 -22.76 1.21
N ALA A 92 -24.66 -23.94 0.87
CA ALA A 92 -23.28 -24.36 1.22
C ALA A 92 -22.23 -23.38 0.66
N GLY A 93 -22.36 -22.99 -0.62
CA GLY A 93 -21.47 -22.00 -1.25
C GLY A 93 -21.48 -20.64 -0.55
N ILE A 94 -22.66 -20.17 -0.13
CA ILE A 94 -22.80 -18.94 0.65
C ILE A 94 -22.11 -19.07 2.00
N GLU A 95 -22.28 -20.19 2.72
CA GLU A 95 -21.66 -20.41 4.01
C GLU A 95 -20.12 -20.47 3.93
N PHE A 96 -19.55 -20.98 2.83
CA PHE A 96 -18.10 -20.94 2.61
C PHE A 96 -17.59 -19.50 2.39
N ILE A 97 -18.35 -18.66 1.70
CA ILE A 97 -18.04 -17.24 1.50
C ILE A 97 -18.13 -16.47 2.83
N GLU A 98 -19.07 -16.82 3.70
CA GLU A 98 -19.24 -16.20 5.01
C GLU A 98 -18.09 -16.49 6.00
N SER A 99 -17.14 -17.35 5.67
CA SER A 99 -15.98 -17.70 6.50
C SER A 99 -15.02 -16.53 6.78
N ARG A 100 -15.22 -15.37 6.17
CA ARG A 100 -14.36 -14.17 6.28
C ARG A 100 -12.91 -14.37 5.85
N LYS A 101 -12.67 -15.32 4.96
CA LYS A 101 -11.40 -15.49 4.27
C LYS A 101 -11.48 -14.83 2.90
N PRO A 102 -10.36 -14.46 2.25
CA PRO A 102 -10.34 -14.13 0.83
C PRO A 102 -10.93 -15.27 -0.01
N VAL A 103 -11.94 -14.98 -0.81
CA VAL A 103 -12.63 -15.99 -1.64
C VAL A 103 -12.54 -15.63 -3.11
N ILE A 104 -12.27 -16.62 -3.95
CA ILE A 104 -12.51 -16.57 -5.38
C ILE A 104 -13.67 -17.52 -5.73
N LEU A 105 -14.75 -16.95 -6.29
CA LEU A 105 -15.83 -17.72 -6.87
C LEU A 105 -15.59 -17.86 -8.38
N ALA A 106 -15.25 -19.06 -8.81
CA ALA A 106 -14.88 -19.39 -10.18
C ALA A 106 -15.95 -20.26 -10.86
N ASN A 107 -16.32 -19.93 -12.09
CA ASN A 107 -17.25 -20.71 -12.90
C ASN A 107 -16.66 -21.01 -14.27
N PHE A 108 -16.78 -22.28 -14.71
CA PHE A 108 -16.61 -22.62 -16.10
C PHE A 108 -17.94 -22.46 -16.82
N ILE A 109 -17.94 -21.68 -17.90
CA ILE A 109 -19.14 -21.46 -18.73
C ILE A 109 -19.69 -22.80 -19.19
N TYR A 110 -21.00 -22.95 -19.10
CA TYR A 110 -21.81 -24.15 -19.33
C TYR A 110 -21.72 -25.22 -18.22
N ALA A 111 -20.76 -25.15 -17.31
CA ALA A 111 -20.68 -26.13 -16.23
C ALA A 111 -21.60 -25.78 -15.05
N GLY A 112 -21.30 -24.68 -14.36
CA GLY A 112 -21.94 -24.32 -13.10
C GLY A 112 -22.71 -22.99 -13.09
N ASP A 113 -23.10 -22.45 -14.24
CA ASP A 113 -23.65 -21.08 -14.39
C ASP A 113 -24.84 -20.78 -13.48
N HIS A 114 -25.78 -21.71 -13.33
CA HIS A 114 -26.96 -21.51 -12.48
C HIS A 114 -26.57 -21.40 -10.99
N THR A 115 -25.68 -22.26 -10.50
CA THR A 115 -25.21 -22.25 -9.11
C THR A 115 -24.39 -21.00 -8.85
N PHE A 116 -23.48 -20.67 -9.78
CA PHE A 116 -22.66 -19.46 -9.73
C PHE A 116 -23.51 -18.20 -9.64
N THR A 117 -24.47 -18.01 -10.56
CA THR A 117 -25.29 -16.80 -10.60
C THR A 117 -26.18 -16.66 -9.38
N LYS A 118 -26.71 -17.76 -8.83
CA LYS A 118 -27.49 -17.74 -7.58
C LYS A 118 -26.63 -17.36 -6.37
N ILE A 119 -25.44 -17.98 -6.19
CA ILE A 119 -24.51 -17.62 -5.11
C ILE A 119 -24.15 -16.15 -5.27
N PHE A 120 -23.67 -15.74 -6.45
CA PHE A 120 -23.24 -14.38 -6.72
C PHE A 120 -24.33 -13.35 -6.44
N SER A 121 -25.56 -13.56 -6.94
CA SER A 121 -26.67 -12.62 -6.73
C SER A 121 -27.05 -12.44 -5.24
N THR A 122 -26.79 -13.47 -4.42
CA THR A 122 -27.08 -13.42 -2.98
C THR A 122 -26.02 -12.68 -2.19
N VAL A 123 -24.76 -12.68 -2.68
CA VAL A 123 -23.60 -12.13 -1.93
C VAL A 123 -23.08 -10.80 -2.47
N LYS A 124 -23.42 -10.41 -3.71
CA LYS A 124 -22.86 -9.24 -4.41
C LYS A 124 -23.02 -7.91 -3.68
N ASP A 125 -24.13 -7.75 -2.94
CA ASP A 125 -24.46 -6.53 -2.21
C ASP A 125 -24.05 -6.60 -0.73
N LYS A 126 -23.37 -7.68 -0.34
CA LYS A 126 -22.81 -7.86 1.00
C LYS A 126 -21.31 -7.58 0.96
N ASN A 127 -20.78 -6.93 2.00
CA ASN A 127 -19.35 -6.60 2.10
C ASN A 127 -18.51 -7.86 2.41
N PHE A 128 -18.53 -8.85 1.53
CA PHE A 128 -17.67 -10.03 1.62
C PHE A 128 -16.34 -9.84 0.88
N GLN A 129 -15.31 -10.52 1.33
CA GLN A 129 -14.01 -10.59 0.68
C GLN A 129 -14.06 -11.57 -0.49
N ILE A 130 -14.70 -11.17 -1.58
CA ILE A 130 -14.96 -12.04 -2.73
C ILE A 130 -14.59 -11.38 -4.06
N ALA A 131 -13.77 -12.08 -4.84
CA ALA A 131 -13.65 -11.85 -6.29
C ALA A 131 -14.30 -12.99 -7.06
N TYR A 132 -14.76 -12.72 -8.27
CA TYR A 132 -15.47 -13.71 -9.08
C TYR A 132 -15.13 -13.59 -10.55
N LEU A 133 -15.17 -14.72 -11.24
CA LEU A 133 -14.97 -14.80 -12.68
C LEU A 133 -15.71 -16.01 -13.26
N SER A 134 -16.27 -15.83 -14.46
CA SER A 134 -16.83 -16.91 -15.27
C SER A 134 -16.14 -16.92 -16.63
N SER A 135 -15.53 -18.05 -17.01
CA SER A 135 -14.77 -18.19 -18.25
C SER A 135 -14.75 -19.64 -18.75
N GLN A 136 -14.48 -19.84 -20.03
CA GLN A 136 -14.21 -21.16 -20.62
C GLN A 136 -12.75 -21.58 -20.50
N ASN A 137 -11.85 -20.62 -20.27
CA ASN A 137 -10.41 -20.86 -20.22
C ASN A 137 -9.88 -20.66 -18.81
N ILE A 138 -9.26 -21.71 -18.25
CA ILE A 138 -8.69 -21.65 -16.90
C ILE A 138 -7.58 -20.58 -16.75
N GLU A 139 -6.83 -20.31 -17.80
CA GLU A 139 -5.78 -19.28 -17.76
C GLU A 139 -6.31 -17.87 -17.49
N HIS A 140 -7.59 -17.61 -17.80
CA HIS A 140 -8.23 -16.33 -17.47
C HIS A 140 -8.36 -16.11 -15.95
N PHE A 141 -8.38 -17.18 -15.16
CA PHE A 141 -8.40 -17.09 -13.69
C PHE A 141 -7.02 -16.82 -13.07
N ASP A 142 -5.93 -17.05 -13.80
CA ASP A 142 -4.56 -16.98 -13.27
C ASP A 142 -4.25 -15.62 -12.63
N LYS A 143 -4.69 -14.54 -13.24
CA LYS A 143 -4.48 -13.19 -12.70
C LYS A 143 -5.18 -13.03 -11.35
N MET A 144 -6.38 -13.56 -11.21
CA MET A 144 -7.15 -13.50 -9.98
C MET A 144 -6.53 -14.39 -8.88
N PHE A 145 -6.12 -15.61 -9.25
CA PHE A 145 -5.41 -16.51 -8.35
C PHE A 145 -4.11 -15.89 -7.85
N LYS A 146 -3.28 -15.36 -8.76
CA LYS A 146 -2.03 -14.67 -8.41
C LYS A 146 -2.26 -13.50 -7.46
N ASN A 147 -3.31 -12.69 -7.71
CA ASN A 147 -3.64 -11.57 -6.84
C ASN A 147 -4.01 -12.05 -5.44
N MET A 148 -4.83 -13.10 -5.31
CA MET A 148 -5.17 -13.68 -4.02
C MET A 148 -3.93 -14.20 -3.29
N PHE A 149 -3.08 -14.98 -3.96
CA PHE A 149 -1.86 -15.52 -3.35
C PHE A 149 -0.91 -14.42 -2.89
N ASN A 150 -0.77 -13.35 -3.66
CA ASN A 150 0.02 -12.19 -3.29
C ASN A 150 -0.55 -11.43 -2.08
N LEU A 151 -1.88 -11.24 -2.02
CA LEU A 151 -2.53 -10.60 -0.87
C LEU A 151 -2.47 -11.46 0.40
N VAL A 152 -2.52 -12.77 0.25
CA VAL A 152 -2.35 -13.68 1.39
C VAL A 152 -0.95 -13.56 1.99
N ARG A 153 0.09 -13.26 1.19
CA ARG A 153 1.45 -12.97 1.69
C ARG A 153 1.53 -11.69 2.51
N LEU A 154 0.60 -10.76 2.33
CA LEU A 154 0.47 -9.55 3.14
C LEU A 154 0.10 -9.86 4.60
N ARG A 155 -0.64 -10.96 4.82
CA ARG A 155 -1.19 -11.33 6.12
C ARG A 155 -0.10 -11.59 7.17
N GLY A 156 -0.34 -11.10 8.38
CA GLY A 156 0.60 -11.19 9.50
C GLY A 156 1.77 -10.22 9.40
N LYS A 157 1.78 -9.31 8.43
CA LYS A 157 2.78 -8.23 8.34
C LYS A 157 2.55 -7.19 9.43
N LYS A 158 3.63 -6.48 9.76
CA LYS A 158 3.64 -5.47 10.82
C LYS A 158 4.09 -4.15 10.25
N ILE A 159 3.41 -3.06 10.67
CA ILE A 159 3.81 -1.68 10.39
C ILE A 159 4.23 -1.05 11.71
N LEU A 160 5.48 -0.58 11.78
CA LEU A 160 5.98 0.17 12.93
C LEU A 160 5.67 1.65 12.73
N VAL A 161 4.84 2.23 13.59
CA VAL A 161 4.52 3.65 13.53
C VAL A 161 5.14 4.39 14.72
N TYR A 162 5.80 5.50 14.39
CA TYR A 162 6.33 6.43 15.38
C TYR A 162 5.54 7.73 15.30
N ALA A 163 4.83 8.05 16.38
CA ALA A 163 4.07 9.27 16.50
C ALA A 163 4.00 9.69 17.97
N LYS A 164 4.03 10.98 18.23
CA LYS A 164 3.86 11.54 19.58
C LYS A 164 2.43 12.05 19.76
N ASP A 165 1.83 11.74 20.91
CA ASP A 165 0.48 12.21 21.25
C ASP A 165 0.50 13.66 21.78
N ALA A 166 1.65 14.09 22.33
CA ALA A 166 1.90 15.47 22.73
C ALA A 166 3.22 15.97 22.13
N ILE A 167 3.20 17.17 21.60
CA ILE A 167 4.35 17.78 20.90
C ILE A 167 4.83 18.97 21.71
N GLU A 168 6.04 18.84 22.29
CA GLU A 168 6.79 19.99 22.76
C GLU A 168 7.71 20.49 21.64
N MET A 169 7.46 21.69 21.15
CA MET A 169 8.26 22.26 20.07
C MET A 169 9.62 22.70 20.55
N ASN A 170 10.67 22.25 19.83
CA ASN A 170 12.03 22.73 20.05
C ASN A 170 12.27 24.01 19.26
N TRP A 171 12.08 25.16 19.89
CA TRP A 171 12.22 26.46 19.27
C TRP A 171 13.59 26.73 18.68
N ASN A 172 14.67 26.15 19.21
CA ASN A 172 16.01 26.27 18.63
C ASN A 172 16.10 25.58 17.26
N VAL A 173 15.40 24.43 17.10
CA VAL A 173 15.30 23.73 15.81
C VAL A 173 14.47 24.56 14.85
N ILE A 174 13.32 25.06 15.28
CA ILE A 174 12.44 25.89 14.45
C ILE A 174 13.11 27.17 13.99
N LEU A 175 13.76 27.89 14.90
CA LEU A 175 14.53 29.10 14.57
C LEU A 175 15.71 28.78 13.63
N GLY A 176 16.30 27.59 13.76
CA GLY A 176 17.32 27.10 12.83
C GLY A 176 16.77 26.78 11.44
N LEU A 177 15.54 26.24 11.34
CA LEU A 177 14.84 26.00 10.10
C LEU A 177 14.49 27.32 9.38
N PHE A 178 14.03 28.30 10.12
CA PHE A 178 13.63 29.61 9.61
C PHE A 178 14.76 30.66 9.74
N ASN A 179 16.04 30.26 9.68
CA ASN A 179 17.16 31.20 9.73
C ASN A 179 17.07 32.19 8.55
N PRO A 180 16.86 33.50 8.83
CA PRO A 180 16.63 34.52 7.79
C PRO A 180 17.81 34.73 6.85
N GLU A 181 19.06 34.45 7.29
CA GLU A 181 20.25 34.54 6.42
C GLU A 181 20.24 33.48 5.32
N ARG A 182 19.56 32.35 5.57
CA ARG A 182 19.38 31.25 4.59
C ARG A 182 18.17 31.43 3.71
N MET A 183 17.10 32.07 4.23
CA MET A 183 15.82 32.18 3.51
C MET A 183 15.82 33.29 2.48
N GLN A 184 16.83 34.17 2.42
CA GLN A 184 16.84 35.37 1.57
C GLN A 184 15.50 36.16 1.58
N ILE A 185 14.67 35.95 2.59
CA ILE A 185 13.40 36.62 2.75
C ILE A 185 13.73 38.07 3.06
N GLY A 186 13.45 38.92 2.08
CA GLY A 186 13.77 40.31 2.10
C GLY A 186 13.13 41.07 3.27
N LYS A 187 13.14 42.35 3.18
CA LYS A 187 12.84 43.48 4.09
C LYS A 187 11.77 43.33 5.19
N ASN A 188 10.97 42.22 5.27
CA ASN A 188 9.86 42.01 6.22
C ASN A 188 10.23 41.07 7.39
N ARG A 189 11.49 40.88 7.68
CA ARG A 189 12.05 40.06 8.73
C ARG A 189 11.47 40.26 10.14
N PRO A 190 11.27 41.48 10.64
CA PRO A 190 10.77 41.72 12.01
C PRO A 190 9.33 41.22 12.19
N GLU A 191 8.45 41.42 11.21
CA GLU A 191 7.05 41.01 11.29
C GLU A 191 6.86 39.49 11.31
N PHE A 192 7.66 38.79 10.56
CA PHE A 192 7.59 37.31 10.55
C PHE A 192 8.09 36.71 11.87
N LEU A 193 9.20 37.21 12.43
CA LEU A 193 9.69 36.78 13.75
C LEU A 193 8.74 37.19 14.87
N ASP A 194 8.06 38.31 14.76
CA ASP A 194 7.00 38.72 15.67
C ASP A 194 5.76 37.81 15.56
N GLN A 195 5.38 37.41 14.35
CA GLN A 195 4.29 36.44 14.14
C GLN A 195 4.64 35.07 14.71
N VAL A 196 5.85 34.54 14.44
CA VAL A 196 6.34 33.29 15.02
C VAL A 196 6.47 33.38 16.55
N THR A 197 6.79 34.56 17.08
CA THR A 197 6.87 34.80 18.53
C THR A 197 5.47 34.94 19.16
N LYS A 198 4.49 35.47 18.44
CA LYS A 198 3.07 35.51 18.85
C LYS A 198 2.40 34.15 18.80
N MET A 199 2.81 33.27 17.89
CA MET A 199 2.42 31.84 17.85
C MET A 199 2.91 31.04 19.07
N ARG A 200 3.66 31.67 20.01
CA ARG A 200 4.11 31.06 21.26
C ARG A 200 3.04 30.87 22.31
N SER A 201 1.83 31.39 22.15
CA SER A 201 0.72 31.01 23.01
C SER A 201 0.25 29.61 22.62
N ASN A 202 0.31 28.65 23.53
CA ASN A 202 -0.02 27.25 23.30
C ASN A 202 -1.40 27.03 22.66
N GLU A 203 -2.37 27.90 22.90
CA GLU A 203 -3.73 27.80 22.37
C GLU A 203 -3.83 28.09 20.87
N GLU A 204 -3.08 29.05 20.32
CA GLU A 204 -3.07 29.32 18.88
C GLU A 204 -2.31 28.24 18.08
N PHE A 205 -1.37 27.58 18.69
CA PHE A 205 -0.60 26.54 18.04
C PHE A 205 -1.33 25.19 18.00
N GLU A 206 -2.08 24.81 19.02
CA GLU A 206 -2.96 23.64 18.98
C GLU A 206 -4.03 23.82 17.89
N PHE A 207 -4.59 25.01 17.76
CA PHE A 207 -5.54 25.33 16.69
C PHE A 207 -4.94 25.21 15.28
N TYR A 208 -3.68 25.55 15.10
CA TYR A 208 -2.99 25.51 13.81
C TYR A 208 -2.61 24.06 13.40
N THR A 209 -2.22 23.23 14.32
CA THR A 209 -1.94 21.81 14.08
C THR A 209 -3.21 21.02 13.76
N ASP A 210 -4.33 21.35 14.37
CA ASP A 210 -5.63 20.74 14.10
C ASP A 210 -6.23 21.20 12.75
N THR A 211 -5.89 22.40 12.25
CA THR A 211 -6.51 23.00 11.06
C THR A 211 -5.73 22.81 9.77
N ILE A 212 -4.43 22.57 9.78
CA ILE A 212 -3.59 22.55 8.57
C ILE A 212 -3.39 21.12 7.99
N GLY A 213 -4.41 20.31 7.93
CA GLY A 213 -4.37 19.13 7.08
C GLY A 213 -3.45 17.99 7.54
N LEU A 214 -2.79 18.06 8.70
CA LEU A 214 -2.23 16.91 9.40
C LEU A 214 -3.33 15.91 9.78
N ASP A 215 -4.58 16.37 9.80
CA ASP A 215 -5.77 15.66 10.19
C ASP A 215 -6.02 14.39 9.38
N GLN A 216 -5.74 14.37 8.07
CA GLN A 216 -6.01 13.19 7.23
C GLN A 216 -4.91 12.12 7.32
N ALA A 217 -3.64 12.48 7.35
CA ALA A 217 -2.54 11.54 7.54
C ALA A 217 -2.61 10.86 8.93
N HIS A 218 -3.14 11.56 9.92
CA HIS A 218 -3.24 11.13 11.32
C HIS A 218 -4.64 10.68 11.75
N LYS A 219 -5.57 10.51 10.82
CA LYS A 219 -6.96 10.10 11.06
C LYS A 219 -7.07 8.87 11.98
N TRP A 220 -6.15 7.93 11.84
CA TRP A 220 -6.07 6.73 12.66
C TRP A 220 -5.91 7.01 14.18
N ARG A 221 -5.35 8.17 14.58
CA ARG A 221 -5.17 8.54 15.99
C ARG A 221 -6.50 8.87 16.68
N LYS A 222 -7.53 9.27 15.95
CA LYS A 222 -8.85 9.63 16.50
C LYS A 222 -9.52 8.43 17.17
N ASP A 223 -9.31 7.23 16.62
CA ASP A 223 -9.76 5.96 17.21
C ASP A 223 -8.79 4.83 16.81
N GLU A 224 -7.62 4.83 17.44
CA GLU A 224 -6.52 3.90 17.11
C GLU A 224 -6.95 2.44 17.30
N GLU A 225 -7.72 2.13 18.34
CA GLU A 225 -8.16 0.77 18.61
C GLU A 225 -9.17 0.26 17.57
N HIS A 226 -10.06 1.11 17.10
CA HIS A 226 -10.97 0.77 16.01
C HIS A 226 -10.18 0.60 14.69
N TYR A 227 -9.24 1.51 14.42
CA TYR A 227 -8.36 1.41 13.25
C TYR A 227 -7.59 0.09 13.22
N LYS A 228 -6.95 -0.31 14.33
CA LYS A 228 -6.26 -1.59 14.47
C LYS A 228 -7.17 -2.79 14.23
N LYS A 229 -8.41 -2.74 14.72
CA LYS A 229 -9.41 -3.81 14.50
C LYS A 229 -9.73 -3.96 13.00
N ILE A 230 -9.90 -2.86 12.27
CA ILE A 230 -10.15 -2.91 10.83
C ILE A 230 -8.92 -3.42 10.09
N LEU A 231 -7.72 -2.90 10.39
CA LEU A 231 -6.47 -3.39 9.83
C LEU A 231 -6.34 -4.91 9.97
N LYS A 232 -6.61 -5.42 11.18
CA LYS A 232 -6.53 -6.85 11.46
C LYS A 232 -7.61 -7.63 10.72
N SER A 233 -8.84 -7.15 10.68
CA SER A 233 -9.96 -7.90 10.08
C SER A 233 -9.93 -7.91 8.55
N VAL A 234 -9.49 -6.84 7.89
CA VAL A 234 -9.50 -6.69 6.43
C VAL A 234 -8.19 -7.15 5.82
N PHE A 235 -7.06 -6.70 6.37
CA PHE A 235 -5.73 -6.92 5.78
C PHE A 235 -4.91 -7.98 6.53
N ASP A 236 -5.32 -8.36 7.74
CA ASP A 236 -4.53 -9.15 8.70
C ASP A 236 -3.14 -8.55 8.93
N VAL A 237 -3.06 -7.22 8.98
CA VAL A 237 -1.84 -6.45 9.27
C VAL A 237 -1.91 -5.94 10.71
N GLU A 238 -0.77 -5.90 11.38
CA GLU A 238 -0.63 -5.40 12.74
C GLU A 238 0.06 -4.04 12.74
N MET A 239 -0.50 -3.08 13.46
CA MET A 239 0.13 -1.79 13.72
C MET A 239 0.82 -1.81 15.09
N ILE A 240 2.12 -1.52 15.10
CA ILE A 240 2.94 -1.46 16.32
C ILE A 240 3.37 -0.02 16.57
N ARG A 241 3.08 0.51 17.76
CA ARG A 241 3.60 1.80 18.20
C ARG A 241 5.05 1.65 18.65
N GLY A 242 5.94 2.46 18.09
CA GLY A 242 7.32 2.59 18.52
C GLY A 242 7.52 3.77 19.46
N ASP A 243 8.52 3.66 20.33
CA ASP A 243 9.00 4.78 21.14
C ASP A 243 9.99 5.63 20.32
N SER A 244 9.63 6.88 20.05
CA SER A 244 10.47 7.79 19.25
C SER A 244 11.86 8.03 19.85
N GLU A 245 12.06 7.88 21.17
CA GLU A 245 13.34 8.03 21.81
C GLU A 245 14.34 6.92 21.41
N GLU A 246 13.84 5.75 21.00
CA GLU A 246 14.71 4.68 20.53
C GLU A 246 15.49 5.10 19.28
N ILE A 247 14.93 5.95 18.42
CA ILE A 247 15.59 6.44 17.21
C ILE A 247 16.92 7.13 17.59
N LEU A 248 16.90 8.01 18.59
CA LEU A 248 18.10 8.68 19.08
C LEU A 248 19.08 7.69 19.75
N LYS A 249 18.56 6.71 20.50
CA LYS A 249 19.40 5.67 21.14
C LYS A 249 20.17 4.86 20.09
N TYR A 250 19.52 4.48 18.98
CA TYR A 250 20.17 3.78 17.88
C TYR A 250 21.12 4.70 17.11
N TYR A 251 20.71 5.93 16.81
CA TYR A 251 21.52 6.91 16.09
C TYR A 251 22.84 7.20 16.78
N ASN A 252 22.83 7.36 18.11
CA ASN A 252 24.03 7.63 18.91
C ASN A 252 25.00 6.44 19.00
N LYS A 253 24.53 5.22 18.71
CA LYS A 253 25.36 4.00 18.67
C LYS A 253 25.92 3.70 17.28
N VAL A 254 25.59 4.49 16.27
CA VAL A 254 26.03 4.25 14.89
C VAL A 254 27.55 4.42 14.78
N ASP A 255 28.18 3.44 14.13
CA ASP A 255 29.57 3.51 13.70
C ASP A 255 29.73 4.64 12.66
N THR A 256 30.45 5.67 13.03
CA THR A 256 30.62 6.88 12.20
C THR A 256 31.42 6.60 10.93
N ASP A 257 32.37 5.66 10.94
CA ASP A 257 33.18 5.37 9.75
C ASP A 257 32.37 4.61 8.72
N LYS A 258 31.51 3.66 9.14
CA LYS A 258 30.51 3.04 8.25
C LYS A 258 29.53 4.07 7.66
N ALA A 259 29.10 5.04 8.45
CA ALA A 259 28.24 6.11 7.98
C ALA A 259 28.94 7.00 6.93
N LYS A 260 30.25 7.29 7.11
CA LYS A 260 31.07 8.01 6.12
C LYS A 260 31.18 7.25 4.80
N GLU A 261 31.42 5.94 4.84
CA GLU A 261 31.49 5.10 3.62
C GLU A 261 30.17 5.15 2.84
N ILE A 262 29.03 5.10 3.55
CA ILE A 262 27.69 5.19 2.92
C ILE A 262 27.48 6.59 2.32
N ALA A 263 27.80 7.65 3.06
CA ALA A 263 27.68 9.02 2.58
C ALA A 263 28.52 9.26 1.33
N GLN A 264 29.77 8.79 1.30
CA GLN A 264 30.65 8.88 0.14
C GLN A 264 30.11 8.09 -1.06
N LYS A 265 29.55 6.89 -0.83
CA LYS A 265 28.88 6.10 -1.88
C LYS A 265 27.68 6.83 -2.47
N TRP A 266 26.87 7.49 -1.62
CA TRP A 266 25.74 8.28 -2.10
C TRP A 266 26.18 9.46 -2.95
N ILE A 267 27.17 10.23 -2.47
CA ILE A 267 27.78 11.36 -3.19
C ILE A 267 28.34 10.92 -4.55
N LYS A 268 29.08 9.82 -4.57
CA LYS A 268 29.68 9.29 -5.82
C LYS A 268 28.63 8.88 -6.86
N ASN A 269 27.47 8.37 -6.42
CA ASN A 269 26.44 7.83 -7.31
C ASN A 269 25.37 8.86 -7.68
N ALA A 270 25.34 10.01 -7.04
CA ALA A 270 24.43 11.11 -7.37
C ALA A 270 24.93 11.89 -8.58
N THR A 271 24.01 12.42 -9.40
CA THR A 271 24.37 13.26 -10.55
C THR A 271 24.73 14.70 -10.09
N ILE A 272 23.98 15.21 -9.12
CA ILE A 272 24.18 16.52 -8.49
C ILE A 272 24.22 16.34 -6.98
N VAL A 273 25.05 17.11 -6.28
CA VAL A 273 25.14 17.13 -4.82
C VAL A 273 25.20 18.58 -4.34
N GLU A 274 24.16 19.02 -3.64
CA GLU A 274 24.03 20.38 -3.10
C GLU A 274 24.36 20.48 -1.60
N PRO A 275 23.88 19.53 -0.72
CA PRO A 275 24.11 19.61 0.70
C PRO A 275 25.57 19.34 1.08
N THR A 276 25.97 19.87 2.26
CA THR A 276 27.29 19.61 2.79
C THR A 276 27.50 18.12 3.12
N GLU A 277 28.75 17.66 3.05
CA GLU A 277 29.11 16.29 3.45
C GLU A 277 28.65 15.95 4.90
N LYS A 278 28.71 16.92 5.82
CA LYS A 278 28.22 16.77 7.19
C LYS A 278 26.71 16.48 7.23
N THR A 279 25.92 17.18 6.41
CA THR A 279 24.47 16.96 6.31
C THR A 279 24.17 15.56 5.77
N ILE A 280 24.88 15.15 4.72
CA ILE A 280 24.73 13.81 4.13
C ILE A 280 25.18 12.72 5.09
N LEU A 281 26.27 12.93 5.83
CA LEU A 281 26.75 12.02 6.87
C LEU A 281 25.69 11.79 7.98
N ASN A 282 25.04 12.86 8.43
CA ASN A 282 23.98 12.74 9.44
C ASN A 282 22.80 11.90 8.92
N SER A 283 22.44 12.06 7.65
CA SER A 283 21.40 11.22 7.01
C SER A 283 21.87 9.76 6.88
N ALA A 284 23.16 9.51 6.61
CA ALA A 284 23.70 8.15 6.56
C ALA A 284 23.72 7.48 7.96
N LYS A 285 23.98 8.24 9.02
CA LYS A 285 23.84 7.74 10.40
C LYS A 285 22.39 7.38 10.71
N LEU A 286 21.43 8.20 10.29
CA LEU A 286 20.00 7.93 10.49
C LEU A 286 19.54 6.69 9.70
N TYR A 287 20.05 6.48 8.48
CA TYR A 287 19.81 5.25 7.72
C TYR A 287 20.28 4.01 8.49
N LEU A 288 21.49 4.03 9.04
CA LEU A 288 22.02 2.90 9.80
C LEU A 288 21.24 2.65 11.11
N ALA A 289 20.76 3.71 11.75
CA ALA A 289 19.90 3.62 12.92
C ALA A 289 18.57 2.93 12.57
N PHE A 290 17.85 3.42 11.55
CA PHE A 290 16.59 2.80 11.10
C PHE A 290 16.79 1.36 10.64
N ARG A 291 17.85 1.09 9.88
CA ARG A 291 18.19 -0.27 9.42
C ARG A 291 18.35 -1.23 10.60
N SER A 292 19.02 -0.79 11.67
CA SER A 292 19.20 -1.59 12.88
C SER A 292 17.87 -1.82 13.62
N ILE A 293 17.07 -0.77 13.81
CA ILE A 293 15.75 -0.88 14.44
C ILE A 293 14.86 -1.89 13.67
N LEU A 294 14.79 -1.74 12.35
CA LEU A 294 13.94 -2.59 11.51
C LEU A 294 14.40 -4.06 11.52
N LYS A 295 15.73 -4.27 11.60
CA LYS A 295 16.30 -5.60 11.72
C LYS A 295 15.96 -6.23 13.08
N ASP A 296 16.17 -5.50 14.17
CA ASP A 296 15.98 -6.02 15.52
C ASP A 296 14.49 -6.30 15.83
N LYS A 297 13.59 -5.56 15.19
CA LYS A 297 12.13 -5.74 15.32
C LYS A 297 11.54 -6.68 14.25
N GLU A 298 12.34 -7.16 13.29
CA GLU A 298 11.91 -7.99 12.14
C GLU A 298 10.77 -7.34 11.35
N ILE A 299 10.91 -6.04 11.04
CA ILE A 299 9.92 -5.22 10.35
C ILE A 299 10.48 -4.71 9.03
N ASP A 300 9.66 -4.69 7.98
CA ASP A 300 10.04 -4.22 6.65
C ASP A 300 9.48 -2.84 6.31
N ILE A 301 8.41 -2.40 7.00
CA ILE A 301 7.77 -1.11 6.74
C ILE A 301 7.53 -0.34 8.04
N PHE A 302 7.81 0.96 8.01
CA PHE A 302 7.60 1.84 9.16
C PHE A 302 7.14 3.23 8.70
N ALA A 303 6.44 3.92 9.60
CA ALA A 303 5.85 5.22 9.33
C ALA A 303 6.16 6.19 10.47
N PRO A 304 7.30 6.91 10.43
CA PRO A 304 7.57 7.94 11.42
C PRO A 304 6.87 9.24 11.05
N ASP A 305 6.40 9.96 12.05
CA ASP A 305 5.92 11.34 11.93
C ASP A 305 7.10 12.30 11.75
N CYS A 306 7.69 12.26 10.55
CA CYS A 306 8.96 12.93 10.30
C CYS A 306 8.87 14.45 10.39
N GLY A 307 7.77 15.07 9.98
CA GLY A 307 7.54 16.51 10.10
C GLY A 307 7.55 16.96 11.56
N THR A 308 6.69 16.38 12.37
CA THR A 308 6.61 16.62 13.82
C THR A 308 7.95 16.35 14.52
N PHE A 309 8.59 15.23 14.21
CA PHE A 309 9.84 14.84 14.86
C PHE A 309 11.01 15.76 14.52
N LEU A 310 11.05 16.31 13.31
CA LEU A 310 12.02 17.36 12.98
C LEU A 310 11.77 18.62 13.80
N LEU A 311 10.51 19.08 13.90
CA LEU A 311 10.15 20.29 14.63
C LEU A 311 10.41 20.19 16.14
N CYS A 312 10.20 19.04 16.74
CA CYS A 312 10.47 18.82 18.17
C CYS A 312 11.90 18.36 18.47
N GLY A 313 12.75 18.21 17.44
CA GLY A 313 14.14 17.78 17.61
C GLY A 313 14.31 16.29 17.93
N ALA A 314 13.28 15.48 17.77
CA ALA A 314 13.33 14.03 17.99
C ALA A 314 14.06 13.29 16.86
N LEU A 315 14.17 13.88 15.66
CA LEU A 315 15.03 13.38 14.58
C LEU A 315 16.32 14.20 14.49
N PRO A 316 17.48 13.53 14.50
CA PRO A 316 18.79 14.20 14.40
C PRO A 316 19.17 14.58 12.96
N ALA A 317 18.41 14.11 11.97
CA ALA A 317 18.59 14.40 10.55
C ALA A 317 17.30 14.14 9.77
N TYR A 318 17.22 14.66 8.53
CA TYR A 318 16.12 14.38 7.62
C TYR A 318 16.13 12.91 7.17
N PRO A 319 15.00 12.21 7.20
CA PRO A 319 14.94 10.77 6.93
C PRO A 319 14.94 10.40 5.45
N CYS A 320 14.79 11.38 4.54
CA CYS A 320 14.53 11.15 3.12
C CYS A 320 15.60 10.29 2.45
N MET A 321 16.90 10.56 2.66
CA MET A 321 17.99 9.73 2.14
C MET A 321 17.99 8.32 2.77
N ALA A 322 17.59 8.20 4.04
CA ALA A 322 17.48 6.91 4.70
C ALA A 322 16.36 6.05 4.08
N PHE A 323 15.19 6.62 3.82
CA PHE A 323 14.07 5.91 3.16
C PHE A 323 14.44 5.47 1.76
N PHE A 324 15.11 6.35 0.99
CA PHE A 324 15.62 6.03 -0.33
C PHE A 324 16.57 4.82 -0.31
N GLU A 325 17.55 4.81 0.60
CA GLU A 325 18.53 3.72 0.68
C GLU A 325 17.90 2.42 1.18
N LEU A 326 17.04 2.48 2.22
CA LEU A 326 16.31 1.33 2.75
C LEU A 326 15.46 0.62 1.68
N SER A 327 14.92 1.37 0.71
CA SER A 327 14.13 0.78 -0.37
C SER A 327 14.90 -0.25 -1.19
N LYS A 328 16.23 -0.12 -1.29
CA LYS A 328 17.10 -1.09 -1.96
C LYS A 328 17.17 -2.44 -1.25
N GLU A 329 16.91 -2.43 0.07
CA GLU A 329 16.92 -3.60 0.93
C GLU A 329 15.51 -4.20 1.13
N GLY A 330 14.49 -3.69 0.41
CA GLY A 330 13.10 -4.11 0.59
C GLY A 330 12.49 -3.60 1.91
N LYS A 331 13.05 -2.52 2.47
CA LYS A 331 12.55 -1.86 3.67
C LYS A 331 12.07 -0.46 3.30
N TYR A 332 10.91 -0.06 3.82
CA TYR A 332 10.26 1.14 3.35
C TYR A 332 9.83 2.06 4.48
N GLY A 333 10.22 3.34 4.39
CA GLY A 333 9.74 4.42 5.24
C GLY A 333 8.58 5.15 4.56
N ILE A 334 7.48 5.33 5.29
CA ILE A 334 6.32 6.11 4.87
C ILE A 334 6.32 7.41 5.66
N CYS A 335 6.30 8.54 4.95
CA CYS A 335 6.35 9.85 5.58
C CYS A 335 5.12 10.14 6.43
N GLU A 336 5.28 11.01 7.43
CA GLU A 336 4.22 11.68 8.17
C GLU A 336 3.28 10.74 8.95
N SER A 337 3.76 9.56 9.33
CA SER A 337 2.97 8.52 10.01
C SER A 337 1.59 8.21 9.35
N ASP A 338 1.48 8.44 8.03
CA ASP A 338 0.27 8.19 7.25
C ASP A 338 0.03 6.68 7.09
N MET A 339 -0.78 6.12 7.97
CA MET A 339 -1.09 4.69 8.00
C MET A 339 -1.94 4.24 6.82
N ASP A 340 -2.82 5.09 6.28
CA ASP A 340 -3.59 4.80 5.08
C ASP A 340 -2.69 4.73 3.83
N SER A 341 -1.66 5.59 3.75
CA SER A 341 -0.61 5.45 2.73
C SER A 341 0.26 4.20 2.94
N ALA A 342 0.56 3.83 4.19
CA ALA A 342 1.34 2.63 4.48
C ALA A 342 0.61 1.35 4.03
N ILE A 343 -0.69 1.25 4.27
CA ILE A 343 -1.53 0.14 3.79
C ILE A 343 -1.66 0.16 2.26
N SER A 344 -1.88 1.33 1.66
CA SER A 344 -1.94 1.48 0.20
C SER A 344 -0.63 1.03 -0.46
N PHE A 345 0.49 1.40 0.15
CA PHE A 345 1.83 1.01 -0.29
C PHE A 345 2.03 -0.51 -0.20
N LEU A 346 1.70 -1.14 0.95
CA LEU A 346 1.80 -2.58 1.13
C LEU A 346 0.92 -3.34 0.15
N PHE A 347 -0.34 -2.94 0.03
CA PHE A 347 -1.29 -3.54 -0.91
C PHE A 347 -0.73 -3.55 -2.33
N GLY A 348 -0.27 -2.38 -2.81
CA GLY A 348 0.29 -2.28 -4.15
C GLY A 348 1.63 -3.00 -4.31
N LEU A 349 2.52 -2.95 -3.31
CA LEU A 349 3.81 -3.66 -3.32
C LEU A 349 3.60 -5.17 -3.50
N TYR A 350 2.68 -5.77 -2.75
CA TYR A 350 2.42 -7.21 -2.84
C TYR A 350 1.77 -7.60 -4.16
N LEU A 351 0.84 -6.80 -4.67
CA LEU A 351 0.16 -7.09 -5.94
C LEU A 351 1.07 -6.90 -7.16
N THR A 352 1.95 -5.90 -7.13
CA THR A 352 2.74 -5.51 -8.31
C THR A 352 4.20 -5.94 -8.27
N GLY A 353 4.73 -6.26 -7.08
CA GLY A 353 6.16 -6.44 -6.84
C GLY A 353 6.97 -5.14 -6.95
N ARG A 354 6.31 -3.97 -6.96
CA ARG A 354 6.93 -2.65 -7.10
C ARG A 354 6.58 -1.77 -5.91
N PRO A 355 7.54 -1.02 -5.36
CA PRO A 355 7.23 -0.02 -4.34
C PRO A 355 6.46 1.14 -4.95
N GLY A 356 5.52 1.68 -4.16
CA GLY A 356 4.78 2.87 -4.51
C GLY A 356 5.55 4.16 -4.19
N TYR A 357 5.18 5.23 -4.84
CA TYR A 357 5.60 6.59 -4.52
C TYR A 357 4.48 7.30 -3.77
N VAL A 358 4.66 7.51 -2.46
CA VAL A 358 3.74 8.31 -1.64
C VAL A 358 3.96 9.78 -1.96
N SER A 359 2.90 10.52 -2.27
CA SER A 359 3.03 11.91 -2.71
C SER A 359 1.76 12.74 -2.49
N ASN A 360 1.96 14.02 -2.25
CA ASN A 360 0.96 15.04 -2.50
C ASN A 360 0.76 15.22 -4.01
N HIS A 361 -0.28 15.95 -4.40
CA HIS A 361 -0.49 16.26 -5.81
C HIS A 361 -1.07 17.64 -6.02
N THR A 362 -0.75 18.25 -7.15
CA THR A 362 -1.43 19.44 -7.68
C THR A 362 -2.10 19.08 -9.01
N LEU A 363 -3.25 19.70 -9.27
CA LEU A 363 -4.11 19.36 -10.38
C LEU A 363 -4.21 20.59 -11.33
N ASP A 364 -3.71 20.44 -12.56
CA ASP A 364 -3.80 21.45 -13.62
C ASP A 364 -4.89 21.05 -14.61
N MET A 365 -6.06 21.66 -14.49
CA MET A 365 -7.22 21.39 -15.37
C MET A 365 -6.99 21.86 -16.79
N GLU A 366 -6.27 22.96 -16.98
CA GLU A 366 -6.03 23.52 -18.31
C GLU A 366 -5.19 22.58 -19.18
N LYS A 367 -4.20 21.92 -18.56
CA LYS A 367 -3.27 21.03 -19.24
C LYS A 367 -3.61 19.55 -19.12
N ASN A 368 -4.63 19.18 -18.34
CA ASN A 368 -4.89 17.81 -17.95
C ASN A 368 -3.67 17.10 -17.34
N GLN A 369 -2.99 17.78 -16.41
CA GLN A 369 -1.75 17.32 -15.80
C GLN A 369 -1.83 17.29 -14.29
N ILE A 370 -1.19 16.28 -13.71
CA ILE A 370 -1.01 16.13 -12.28
C ILE A 370 0.49 16.22 -11.98
N THR A 371 0.88 17.09 -11.06
CA THR A 371 2.22 17.02 -10.46
C THR A 371 2.14 16.25 -9.15
N TYR A 372 2.67 15.05 -9.12
CA TYR A 372 2.91 14.32 -7.88
C TYR A 372 4.23 14.76 -7.28
N MET A 373 4.24 15.15 -6.00
CA MET A 373 5.44 15.66 -5.33
C MET A 373 5.54 15.16 -3.90
N HIS A 374 6.75 14.82 -3.47
CA HIS A 374 7.09 14.52 -2.07
C HIS A 374 8.59 14.63 -1.84
N CYS A 375 9.00 14.50 -0.57
CA CYS A 375 10.40 14.64 -0.17
C CYS A 375 11.30 13.48 -0.58
N VAL A 376 10.71 12.32 -0.89
CA VAL A 376 11.43 11.10 -1.27
C VAL A 376 10.57 10.19 -2.14
N ALA A 377 11.22 9.51 -3.08
CA ALA A 377 10.67 8.35 -3.78
C ALA A 377 11.60 7.15 -3.63
N PRO A 378 11.12 5.91 -3.68
CA PRO A 378 11.98 4.72 -3.68
C PRO A 378 12.93 4.70 -4.87
N CYS A 379 14.15 4.16 -4.70
CA CYS A 379 15.08 4.05 -5.82
C CYS A 379 14.77 2.88 -6.77
N ASN A 380 14.01 1.90 -6.32
CA ASN A 380 13.66 0.68 -7.04
C ASN A 380 12.23 0.69 -7.59
N LEU A 381 11.81 1.83 -8.13
CA LEU A 381 10.45 2.08 -8.66
C LEU A 381 9.92 0.99 -9.62
N LEU A 382 10.83 0.30 -10.32
CA LEU A 382 10.49 -0.77 -11.26
C LEU A 382 10.61 -2.19 -10.65
N GLY A 383 10.72 -2.29 -9.33
CA GLY A 383 10.87 -3.55 -8.59
C GLY A 383 12.32 -3.88 -8.24
N SER A 384 12.52 -4.97 -7.49
CA SER A 384 13.85 -5.41 -7.01
C SER A 384 14.82 -5.69 -8.14
N GLU A 385 14.35 -6.35 -9.18
CA GLU A 385 15.14 -6.76 -10.36
C GLU A 385 15.23 -5.67 -11.44
N GLY A 386 14.44 -4.61 -11.29
CA GLY A 386 14.44 -3.50 -12.23
C GLY A 386 15.66 -2.56 -12.07
N PRO A 387 15.93 -1.70 -13.07
CA PRO A 387 16.97 -0.69 -12.96
C PRO A 387 16.66 0.24 -11.78
N LYS A 388 17.72 0.62 -11.05
CA LYS A 388 17.62 1.62 -9.99
C LYS A 388 17.49 3.01 -10.62
N ALA A 389 16.66 3.85 -10.03
CA ALA A 389 16.45 5.21 -10.48
C ALA A 389 17.73 6.05 -10.31
N LEU A 390 18.02 6.90 -11.26
CA LEU A 390 19.02 7.97 -11.13
C LEU A 390 18.48 9.02 -10.14
N TYR A 391 19.38 9.70 -9.45
CA TYR A 391 19.02 10.70 -8.45
C TYR A 391 20.07 11.79 -8.30
N ASP A 392 19.61 12.93 -7.83
CA ASP A 392 20.45 13.99 -7.28
C ASP A 392 20.31 13.98 -5.75
N ILE A 393 21.29 14.47 -5.01
CA ILE A 393 21.16 14.80 -3.59
C ILE A 393 21.01 16.30 -3.48
N VAL A 394 19.84 16.74 -3.03
CA VAL A 394 19.51 18.17 -2.93
C VAL A 394 19.06 18.51 -1.51
N TYR A 395 18.96 19.80 -1.19
CA TYR A 395 18.33 20.23 0.05
C TYR A 395 16.85 19.85 0.08
N HIS A 396 16.29 19.71 1.27
CA HIS A 396 14.86 19.46 1.43
C HIS A 396 14.06 20.69 0.98
N GLY A 397 13.11 20.50 0.06
CA GLY A 397 12.42 21.59 -0.62
C GLY A 397 11.65 22.53 0.33
N GLU A 398 10.95 21.98 1.31
CA GLU A 398 10.09 22.75 2.22
C GLU A 398 10.87 23.47 3.33
N THR A 399 12.12 23.10 3.58
CA THR A 399 12.90 23.63 4.70
C THR A 399 14.08 24.51 4.27
N HIS A 400 14.04 25.03 3.07
CA HIS A 400 14.95 26.06 2.58
C HIS A 400 16.44 25.82 2.91
N PHE A 401 17.07 24.99 2.10
CA PHE A 401 18.53 24.69 2.21
C PHE A 401 18.97 23.91 3.45
N LEU A 402 18.05 23.17 4.09
CA LEU A 402 18.39 22.22 5.14
C LEU A 402 18.17 20.78 4.70
N GLY A 403 18.78 19.83 5.43
CA GLY A 403 18.64 18.40 5.19
C GLY A 403 19.30 17.90 3.91
N ALA A 404 19.07 16.65 3.61
CA ALA A 404 19.46 16.01 2.37
C ALA A 404 18.33 15.11 1.88
N SER A 405 17.86 15.33 0.65
CA SER A 405 16.78 14.57 0.03
C SER A 405 17.21 14.05 -1.35
N PRO A 406 16.77 12.85 -1.75
CA PRO A 406 17.02 12.34 -3.07
C PRO A 406 16.02 12.92 -4.06
N ARG A 407 16.44 13.65 -5.06
CA ARG A 407 15.60 14.02 -6.20
C ARG A 407 15.66 12.89 -7.24
N VAL A 408 14.69 11.98 -7.16
CA VAL A 408 14.64 10.76 -7.96
C VAL A 408 14.11 11.07 -9.36
N LYS A 409 14.69 10.45 -10.39
CA LYS A 409 14.22 10.52 -11.78
C LYS A 409 13.22 9.42 -12.07
N PHE A 410 12.00 9.80 -12.44
CA PHE A 410 10.93 8.87 -12.83
C PHE A 410 11.04 8.51 -14.32
N PRO A 411 10.64 7.29 -14.72
CA PRO A 411 10.75 6.82 -16.10
C PRO A 411 9.68 7.45 -17.00
N ILE A 412 10.04 8.48 -17.76
CA ILE A 412 9.15 9.18 -18.71
C ILE A 412 8.54 8.20 -19.72
N GLY A 413 7.28 8.41 -20.09
CA GLY A 413 6.52 7.61 -21.03
C GLY A 413 5.88 6.35 -20.46
N LYS A 414 6.16 5.98 -19.19
CA LYS A 414 5.53 4.82 -18.56
C LYS A 414 4.13 5.17 -18.03
N PRO A 415 3.17 4.23 -18.13
CA PRO A 415 1.89 4.37 -17.43
C PRO A 415 2.09 4.34 -15.92
N VAL A 416 1.16 4.91 -15.20
CA VAL A 416 1.07 4.85 -13.74
C VAL A 416 -0.34 4.53 -13.30
N THR A 417 -0.44 3.83 -12.18
CA THR A 417 -1.71 3.64 -11.46
C THR A 417 -1.53 4.14 -10.04
N THR A 418 -2.38 5.06 -9.64
CA THR A 418 -2.33 5.73 -8.35
C THR A 418 -3.52 5.31 -7.50
N ILE A 419 -3.28 4.98 -6.25
CA ILE A 419 -4.31 4.54 -5.31
C ILE A 419 -4.21 5.25 -3.97
N LYS A 420 -5.30 5.21 -3.21
CA LYS A 420 -5.33 5.46 -1.77
C LYS A 420 -6.39 4.58 -1.14
N ILE A 421 -6.02 3.83 -0.11
CA ILE A 421 -6.95 3.08 0.71
C ILE A 421 -7.29 3.94 1.92
N SER A 422 -8.58 4.10 2.20
CA SER A 422 -9.08 4.57 3.48
C SER A 422 -9.50 3.36 4.31
N VAL A 423 -8.79 3.13 5.42
CA VAL A 423 -9.01 1.94 6.25
C VAL A 423 -10.34 2.04 6.99
N PHE A 424 -10.69 3.20 7.54
CA PHE A 424 -11.95 3.37 8.26
C PHE A 424 -13.17 3.12 7.37
N GLU A 425 -13.17 3.69 6.17
CA GLU A 425 -14.27 3.58 5.22
C GLU A 425 -14.24 2.28 4.41
N LYS A 426 -13.14 1.51 4.48
CA LYS A 426 -12.90 0.31 3.66
C LYS A 426 -13.06 0.59 2.17
N LYS A 427 -12.50 1.70 1.72
CA LYS A 427 -12.57 2.16 0.34
C LYS A 427 -11.18 2.29 -0.26
N ILE A 428 -11.11 2.12 -1.58
CA ILE A 428 -9.91 2.39 -2.36
C ILE A 428 -10.22 3.36 -3.48
N SER A 429 -9.49 4.48 -3.55
CA SER A 429 -9.48 5.31 -4.75
C SER A 429 -8.46 4.79 -5.76
N ILE A 430 -8.81 4.84 -7.05
CA ILE A 430 -7.97 4.41 -8.16
C ILE A 430 -8.05 5.46 -9.26
N ARG A 431 -6.87 5.85 -9.80
CA ARG A 431 -6.78 6.66 -11.01
C ARG A 431 -5.54 6.27 -11.81
N THR A 432 -5.55 6.58 -13.09
CA THR A 432 -4.49 6.21 -14.05
C THR A 432 -3.88 7.44 -14.71
N GLY A 433 -2.72 7.28 -15.32
CA GLY A 433 -2.08 8.34 -16.08
C GLY A 433 -0.79 7.86 -16.74
N LYS A 434 -0.08 8.80 -17.36
CA LYS A 434 1.19 8.56 -18.04
C LYS A 434 2.22 9.61 -17.62
N ILE A 435 3.39 9.17 -17.24
CA ILE A 435 4.49 10.07 -16.90
C ILE A 435 4.95 10.80 -18.17
N ILE A 436 4.92 12.13 -18.12
CA ILE A 436 5.33 12.97 -19.25
C ILE A 436 6.62 13.76 -18.99
N ASP A 437 6.93 14.05 -17.69
CA ASP A 437 8.17 14.75 -17.35
C ASP A 437 8.57 14.55 -15.87
N ASN A 438 9.81 14.99 -15.56
CA ASN A 438 10.35 15.19 -14.21
C ASN A 438 10.56 16.68 -13.97
N ILE A 439 9.78 17.31 -13.10
CA ILE A 439 9.88 18.74 -12.83
C ILE A 439 11.09 19.00 -11.92
N VAL A 440 11.95 19.91 -12.35
CA VAL A 440 13.10 20.41 -11.59
C VAL A 440 12.91 21.91 -11.36
N ASP A 441 12.29 22.27 -10.27
CA ASP A 441 12.15 23.64 -9.80
C ASP A 441 12.19 23.69 -8.27
N GLU A 442 12.19 24.88 -7.70
CA GLU A 442 12.29 25.12 -6.25
C GLU A 442 10.93 25.16 -5.54
N LYS A 443 9.82 24.82 -6.23
CA LYS A 443 8.46 24.92 -5.69
C LYS A 443 8.06 23.61 -5.02
N GLY A 444 7.79 23.62 -3.73
CA GLY A 444 7.33 22.45 -2.96
C GLY A 444 8.42 21.37 -2.79
N CYS A 445 8.01 20.11 -2.67
CA CYS A 445 8.91 19.00 -2.43
C CYS A 445 9.82 18.68 -3.62
N VAL A 446 10.93 17.99 -3.39
CA VAL A 446 12.02 17.82 -4.37
C VAL A 446 11.79 16.74 -5.43
N CYS A 447 11.12 15.63 -5.08
CA CYS A 447 10.75 14.61 -6.06
C CYS A 447 9.44 15.02 -6.73
N LYS A 448 9.47 15.33 -8.02
CA LYS A 448 8.29 15.74 -8.77
C LYS A 448 8.14 14.96 -10.06
N MET A 449 7.00 14.31 -10.21
CA MET A 449 6.61 13.55 -11.39
C MET A 449 5.41 14.23 -12.04
N LEU A 450 5.54 14.64 -13.30
CA LEU A 450 4.43 15.19 -14.08
C LEU A 450 3.72 14.06 -14.82
N VAL A 451 2.41 13.97 -14.64
CA VAL A 451 1.56 12.91 -15.20
C VAL A 451 0.42 13.52 -15.98
N GLU A 452 0.19 13.06 -17.20
CA GLU A 452 -1.01 13.31 -17.98
C GLU A 452 -2.12 12.37 -17.51
N SER A 453 -3.31 12.92 -17.20
CA SER A 453 -4.46 12.18 -16.69
C SER A 453 -5.77 12.94 -16.89
N ASN A 454 -6.93 12.31 -16.67
CA ASN A 454 -8.22 12.98 -16.72
C ASN A 454 -8.47 13.83 -15.46
N VAL A 455 -7.88 15.04 -15.43
CA VAL A 455 -7.92 15.92 -14.26
C VAL A 455 -9.31 16.47 -13.98
N GLU A 456 -10.12 16.70 -15.01
CA GLU A 456 -11.50 17.19 -14.86
C GLU A 456 -12.34 16.21 -14.04
N ASN A 457 -12.32 14.93 -14.39
CA ASN A 457 -13.04 13.90 -13.64
C ASN A 457 -12.45 13.72 -12.24
N ILE A 458 -11.12 13.76 -12.10
CA ILE A 458 -10.47 13.63 -10.79
C ILE A 458 -10.93 14.75 -9.85
N ILE A 459 -11.02 16.00 -10.29
CA ILE A 459 -11.51 17.11 -9.46
C ILE A 459 -12.99 16.94 -9.12
N LYS A 460 -13.80 16.55 -10.10
CA LYS A 460 -15.23 16.31 -9.89
C LYS A 460 -15.49 15.23 -8.85
N ASN A 461 -14.67 14.19 -8.86
CA ASN A 461 -14.80 13.02 -7.99
C ASN A 461 -13.92 13.11 -6.73
N TYR A 462 -13.25 14.26 -6.47
CA TYR A 462 -12.30 14.36 -5.38
C TYR A 462 -12.97 14.28 -4.01
N ASP A 463 -12.63 13.27 -3.24
CA ASP A 463 -13.11 13.10 -1.86
C ASP A 463 -11.96 13.28 -0.86
N TRP A 464 -11.78 14.54 -0.41
CA TRP A 464 -10.78 14.87 0.60
C TRP A 464 -11.07 14.20 1.94
N SER A 465 -12.34 14.13 2.34
CA SER A 465 -12.74 13.64 3.65
C SER A 465 -12.40 12.16 3.83
N THR A 466 -12.48 11.38 2.77
CA THR A 466 -12.16 9.94 2.76
C THR A 466 -10.68 9.69 2.54
N PHE A 467 -10.06 10.33 1.53
CA PHE A 467 -8.73 9.93 1.05
C PHE A 467 -7.60 10.92 1.38
N GLY A 468 -7.93 12.14 1.82
CA GLY A 468 -6.94 13.19 2.11
C GLY A 468 -6.17 13.64 0.88
N TRP A 469 -4.96 14.15 1.10
CA TRP A 469 -4.11 14.70 0.04
C TRP A 469 -3.08 13.71 -0.51
N HIS A 470 -2.55 12.79 0.32
CA HIS A 470 -1.60 11.80 -0.13
C HIS A 470 -2.23 10.76 -1.05
N ARG A 471 -1.47 10.35 -2.05
CA ARG A 471 -1.74 9.22 -2.93
C ARG A 471 -0.49 8.35 -3.05
N VAL A 472 -0.66 7.11 -3.44
CA VAL A 472 0.45 6.17 -3.66
C VAL A 472 0.45 5.73 -5.12
N THR A 473 1.48 6.14 -5.85
CA THR A 473 1.60 5.91 -7.30
C THR A 473 2.56 4.76 -7.60
N PHE A 474 2.12 3.82 -8.41
CA PHE A 474 2.90 2.66 -8.88
C PHE A 474 3.18 2.79 -10.37
N ILE A 475 4.43 2.57 -10.78
CA ILE A 475 4.83 2.61 -12.19
C ILE A 475 4.30 1.36 -12.89
N GLY A 476 3.39 1.54 -13.84
CA GLY A 476 2.75 0.46 -14.59
C GLY A 476 1.24 0.65 -14.71
N ASP A 477 0.64 -0.12 -15.60
CA ASP A 477 -0.83 -0.25 -15.71
C ASP A 477 -1.28 -1.39 -14.80
N TRP A 478 -1.79 -1.03 -13.63
CA TRP A 478 -2.19 -1.94 -12.57
C TRP A 478 -3.67 -1.81 -12.19
N LYS A 479 -4.46 -1.01 -12.95
CA LYS A 479 -5.85 -0.71 -12.62
C LYS A 479 -6.67 -1.98 -12.36
N GLU A 480 -6.67 -2.92 -13.31
CA GLU A 480 -7.40 -4.18 -13.17
C GLU A 480 -6.89 -5.03 -11.99
N THR A 481 -5.56 -5.07 -11.79
CA THR A 481 -4.92 -5.78 -10.66
C THR A 481 -5.41 -5.23 -9.33
N PHE A 482 -5.48 -3.91 -9.18
CA PHE A 482 -5.97 -3.27 -7.97
C PHE A 482 -7.47 -3.44 -7.76
N ILE A 483 -8.28 -3.40 -8.83
CA ILE A 483 -9.70 -3.70 -8.77
C ILE A 483 -9.95 -5.13 -8.27
N ILE A 484 -9.25 -6.12 -8.81
CA ILE A 484 -9.36 -7.51 -8.37
C ILE A 484 -8.91 -7.64 -6.90
N GLY A 485 -7.78 -7.05 -6.55
CA GLY A 485 -7.28 -7.08 -5.17
C GLY A 485 -8.23 -6.42 -4.17
N ALA A 486 -8.85 -5.29 -4.54
CA ALA A 486 -9.85 -4.61 -3.73
C ALA A 486 -11.08 -5.48 -3.48
N LYS A 487 -11.58 -6.17 -4.51
CA LYS A 487 -12.70 -7.13 -4.38
C LYS A 487 -12.34 -8.28 -3.44
N ILE A 488 -11.13 -8.84 -3.56
CA ILE A 488 -10.64 -9.92 -2.66
C ILE A 488 -10.62 -9.48 -1.20
N LEU A 489 -10.34 -8.19 -0.92
CA LEU A 489 -10.33 -7.62 0.43
C LEU A 489 -11.68 -7.02 0.85
N GLY A 490 -12.70 -7.02 -0.01
CA GLY A 490 -14.01 -6.42 0.28
C GLY A 490 -13.98 -4.91 0.40
N LEU A 491 -13.08 -4.25 -0.34
CA LEU A 491 -13.01 -2.78 -0.38
C LEU A 491 -13.97 -2.22 -1.43
N GLU A 492 -14.66 -1.14 -1.09
CA GLU A 492 -15.42 -0.35 -2.05
C GLU A 492 -14.47 0.37 -3.01
N ILE A 493 -14.73 0.26 -4.31
CA ILE A 493 -13.85 0.81 -5.35
C ILE A 493 -14.40 2.17 -5.80
N PHE A 494 -13.52 3.16 -5.81
CA PHE A 494 -13.81 4.51 -6.25
C PHE A 494 -12.81 4.93 -7.35
N GLU A 495 -13.28 4.98 -8.59
CA GLU A 495 -12.46 5.38 -9.74
C GLU A 495 -12.50 6.91 -9.88
N GLU A 496 -11.42 7.60 -9.45
CA GLU A 496 -11.37 9.08 -9.45
C GLU A 496 -11.33 9.68 -10.86
N ASP A 497 -10.85 8.93 -11.85
CA ASP A 497 -10.62 9.40 -13.24
C ASP A 497 -11.76 9.05 -14.23
N GLN A 498 -12.92 8.51 -13.75
CA GLN A 498 -14.04 8.07 -14.58
C GLN A 498 -15.26 9.00 -14.51
#